data_462e5020f5bca2da0031a2bc9adceb46
#
_entry.id   462e5020f5bca2da0031a2bc9adceb46
#
_cell.length_a   1.000
_cell.length_b   1.000
_cell.length_c   1.000
_cell.angle_alpha   90.00
_cell.angle_beta   90.00
_cell.angle_gamma   90.00
#
_symmetry.space_group_name_H-M   'P 1'
#
loop_
_entity.id
_entity.type
_entity.pdbx_description
1 polymer ?
#
loop_
_entity_poly.entity_id
_entity_poly.type
_entity_poly.pdbx_seq_one_letter_code
_entity_poly.pdbx_strand_id
1 'polypeptide(L)'
;MIRTRAYNILGILAILLFTACGQRYQAKSLVKDFVKEHATEELNITDFTDLDSTRVISDSLFLAMQQNATKDPLFKSIDFSQTKVSSPLLYIRMRYQKDTLQLSKTFYFDKDLTAVIAFK
;
A
#
# COMPACT_ATOMS: atom_id res chain seq x y z
N MET A 1 12.35 -40.15 11.33
CA MET A 1 11.11 -39.52 11.76
C MET A 1 11.33 -38.23 12.56
N ILE A 2 12.30 -38.18 13.46
CA ILE A 2 12.61 -36.97 14.23
C ILE A 2 13.09 -35.84 13.32
N ARG A 3 13.77 -36.10 12.21
CA ARG A 3 14.21 -35.11 11.23
C ARG A 3 13.06 -34.42 10.51
N THR A 4 11.94 -35.10 10.27
CA THR A 4 10.79 -34.55 9.54
C THR A 4 10.05 -33.50 10.37
N ARG A 5 9.98 -33.67 11.70
CA ARG A 5 9.36 -32.70 12.60
C ARG A 5 10.20 -31.40 12.72
N ALA A 6 11.53 -31.55 12.79
CA ALA A 6 12.42 -30.36 12.83
C ALA A 6 12.36 -29.57 11.53
N TYR A 7 12.28 -30.22 10.38
CA TYR A 7 12.10 -29.57 9.10
C TYR A 7 10.78 -28.80 8.99
N ASN A 8 9.69 -29.35 9.50
CA ASN A 8 8.38 -28.69 9.47
C ASN A 8 8.34 -27.44 10.33
N ILE A 9 8.99 -27.44 11.50
CA ILE A 9 9.06 -26.28 12.38
C ILE A 9 9.90 -25.17 11.74
N LEU A 10 11.03 -25.48 11.14
CA LEU A 10 11.87 -24.51 10.42
C LEU A 10 11.16 -23.95 9.20
N GLY A 11 10.40 -24.77 8.46
CA GLY A 11 9.61 -24.35 7.33
C GLY A 11 8.50 -23.38 7.72
N ILE A 12 7.81 -23.63 8.83
CA ILE A 12 6.75 -22.74 9.34
C ILE A 12 7.32 -21.41 9.77
N LEU A 13 8.46 -21.38 10.47
CA LEU A 13 9.14 -20.13 10.86
C LEU A 13 9.60 -19.32 9.66
N ALA A 14 10.17 -19.97 8.64
CA ALA A 14 10.58 -19.31 7.41
C ALA A 14 9.38 -18.71 6.66
N ILE A 15 8.25 -19.41 6.61
CA ILE A 15 7.02 -18.92 5.98
C ILE A 15 6.47 -17.69 6.71
N LEU A 16 6.48 -17.66 8.05
CA LEU A 16 6.03 -16.51 8.82
C LEU A 16 6.91 -15.28 8.59
N LEU A 17 8.22 -15.43 8.56
CA LEU A 17 9.15 -14.36 8.25
C LEU A 17 8.96 -13.86 6.81
N PHE A 18 8.78 -14.76 5.86
CA PHE A 18 8.48 -14.42 4.47
C PHE A 18 7.17 -13.67 4.32
N THR A 19 6.14 -14.02 5.10
CA THR A 19 4.84 -13.35 5.03
C THR A 19 4.94 -11.89 5.45
N ALA A 20 5.66 -11.57 6.52
CA ALA A 20 5.84 -10.20 6.98
C ALA A 20 6.60 -9.34 5.96
N CYS A 21 7.72 -9.84 5.44
CA CYS A 21 8.50 -9.17 4.38
C CYS A 21 7.72 -9.14 3.06
N GLY A 22 6.95 -10.20 2.77
CA GLY A 22 6.13 -10.30 1.57
C GLY A 22 5.00 -9.29 1.53
N GLN A 23 4.35 -9.00 2.67
CA GLN A 23 3.30 -8.00 2.74
C GLN A 23 3.82 -6.59 2.41
N ARG A 24 4.96 -6.20 2.96
CA ARG A 24 5.56 -4.91 2.65
C ARG A 24 5.97 -4.84 1.17
N TYR A 25 6.55 -5.89 0.65
CA TYR A 25 6.91 -5.99 -0.77
C TYR A 25 5.68 -5.90 -1.66
N GLN A 26 4.59 -6.60 -1.30
CA GLN A 26 3.32 -6.55 -2.00
C GLN A 26 2.75 -5.12 -2.01
N ALA A 27 2.75 -4.44 -0.87
CA ALA A 27 2.29 -3.06 -0.76
C ALA A 27 3.11 -2.12 -1.64
N LYS A 28 4.44 -2.23 -1.62
CA LYS A 28 5.32 -1.43 -2.46
C LYS A 28 5.07 -1.68 -3.95
N SER A 29 4.85 -2.93 -4.32
CA SER A 29 4.55 -3.31 -5.69
C SER A 29 3.22 -2.71 -6.17
N LEU A 30 2.18 -2.77 -5.34
CA LEU A 30 0.89 -2.16 -5.64
C LEU A 30 1.00 -0.64 -5.84
N VAL A 31 1.78 0.03 -5.00
CA VAL A 31 2.00 1.48 -5.13
C VAL A 31 2.77 1.80 -6.41
N LYS A 32 3.82 1.06 -6.70
CA LYS A 32 4.62 1.28 -7.91
C LYS A 32 3.80 1.07 -9.18
N ASP A 33 2.98 0.02 -9.20
CA ASP A 33 2.07 -0.24 -10.33
C ASP A 33 1.01 0.84 -10.46
N PHE A 34 0.45 1.30 -9.35
CA PHE A 34 -0.52 2.40 -9.33
C PHE A 34 0.11 3.68 -9.87
N VAL A 35 1.29 4.04 -9.42
CA VAL A 35 2.02 5.22 -9.87
C VAL A 35 2.33 5.11 -11.37
N LYS A 36 2.81 3.96 -11.82
CA LYS A 36 3.12 3.71 -13.23
C LYS A 36 1.89 3.88 -14.12
N GLU A 37 0.74 3.41 -13.65
CA GLU A 37 -0.51 3.42 -14.41
C GLU A 37 -1.19 4.78 -14.41
N HIS A 38 -1.15 5.52 -13.30
CA HIS A 38 -1.98 6.71 -13.09
C HIS A 38 -1.21 8.02 -13.01
N ALA A 39 0.09 8.01 -12.78
CA ALA A 39 0.86 9.26 -12.67
C ALA A 39 0.85 10.05 -13.97
N THR A 40 0.67 11.37 -13.86
CA THR A 40 0.69 12.27 -15.03
C THR A 40 2.10 12.59 -15.51
N GLU A 41 3.10 12.29 -14.70
CA GLU A 41 4.51 12.46 -15.01
C GLU A 41 5.33 11.39 -14.30
N GLU A 42 6.58 11.22 -14.69
CA GLU A 42 7.48 10.27 -14.03
C GLU A 42 7.84 10.79 -12.64
N LEU A 43 7.65 9.95 -11.62
CA LEU A 43 7.97 10.27 -10.23
C LEU A 43 9.27 9.59 -9.81
N ASN A 44 10.14 10.35 -9.17
CA ASN A 44 11.37 9.81 -8.59
C ASN A 44 11.09 9.33 -7.16
N ILE A 45 10.73 8.05 -7.02
CA ILE A 45 10.45 7.43 -5.72
C ILE A 45 11.77 7.18 -5.00
N THR A 46 11.91 7.75 -3.79
CA THR A 46 13.15 7.65 -3.01
C THR A 46 13.10 6.52 -1.99
N ASP A 47 11.99 6.38 -1.25
CA ASP A 47 11.83 5.28 -0.31
C ASP A 47 10.36 5.07 0.07
N PHE A 48 10.13 4.05 0.89
CA PHE A 48 8.83 3.74 1.49
C PHE A 48 9.00 3.53 2.98
N THR A 49 8.00 3.96 3.77
CA THR A 49 7.93 3.63 5.19
C THR A 49 7.54 2.16 5.39
N ASP A 50 7.50 1.72 6.64
CA ASP A 50 6.97 0.39 6.96
C ASP A 50 5.47 0.33 6.69
N LEU A 51 4.97 -0.86 6.36
CA LEU A 51 3.55 -1.12 6.23
C LEU A 51 2.92 -1.14 7.62
N ASP A 52 1.83 -0.41 7.79
CA ASP A 52 1.12 -0.30 9.06
C ASP A 52 -0.39 -0.42 8.84
N SER A 53 -1.16 -0.41 9.91
CA SER A 53 -2.61 -0.55 9.84
C SER A 53 -3.30 0.50 10.71
N THR A 54 -4.53 0.85 10.34
CA THR A 54 -5.34 1.79 11.09
C THR A 54 -6.82 1.39 11.10
N ARG A 55 -7.49 1.61 12.24
CA ARG A 55 -8.93 1.42 12.38
C ARG A 55 -9.67 2.73 12.65
N VAL A 56 -8.97 3.85 12.60
CA VAL A 56 -9.45 5.15 13.07
C VAL A 56 -10.19 5.94 11.98
N ILE A 57 -10.20 5.46 10.75
CA ILE A 57 -10.79 6.18 9.63
C ILE A 57 -12.28 5.86 9.54
N SER A 58 -13.14 6.89 9.67
CA SER A 58 -14.58 6.76 9.47
C SER A 58 -14.92 6.61 7.99
N ASP A 59 -16.12 6.09 7.69
CA ASP A 59 -16.58 5.92 6.32
C ASP A 59 -16.63 7.25 5.57
N SER A 60 -17.10 8.32 6.24
CA SER A 60 -17.18 9.65 5.63
C SER A 60 -15.79 10.23 5.33
N LEU A 61 -14.83 10.03 6.23
CA LEU A 61 -13.45 10.47 6.00
C LEU A 61 -12.81 9.68 4.87
N PHE A 62 -13.05 8.39 4.81
CA PHE A 62 -12.54 7.53 3.74
C PHE A 62 -13.10 7.96 2.38
N LEU A 63 -14.41 8.22 2.29
CA LEU A 63 -15.02 8.70 1.05
C LEU A 63 -14.46 10.06 0.63
N ALA A 64 -14.26 10.97 1.58
CA ALA A 64 -13.63 12.27 1.30
C ALA A 64 -12.22 12.11 0.77
N MET A 65 -11.46 11.17 1.34
CA MET A 65 -10.10 10.84 0.88
C MET A 65 -10.10 10.36 -0.58
N GLN A 66 -11.03 9.46 -0.91
CA GLN A 66 -11.18 8.96 -2.29
C GLN A 66 -11.54 10.08 -3.26
N GLN A 67 -12.48 10.95 -2.87
CA GLN A 67 -12.88 12.08 -3.70
C GLN A 67 -11.73 13.07 -3.93
N ASN A 68 -10.97 13.38 -2.89
CA ASN A 68 -9.80 14.25 -3.00
C ASN A 68 -8.70 13.63 -3.86
N ALA A 69 -8.52 12.31 -3.76
CA ALA A 69 -7.54 11.59 -4.56
C ALA A 69 -7.85 11.69 -6.06
N THR A 70 -9.12 11.63 -6.46
CA THR A 70 -9.50 11.77 -7.87
C THR A 70 -9.22 13.16 -8.43
N LYS A 71 -9.09 14.17 -7.58
CA LYS A 71 -8.81 15.56 -7.96
C LYS A 71 -7.32 15.91 -7.92
N ASP A 72 -6.46 14.99 -7.46
CA ASP A 72 -5.02 15.23 -7.36
C ASP A 72 -4.42 15.33 -8.77
N PRO A 73 -3.80 16.47 -9.14
CA PRO A 73 -3.24 16.64 -10.48
C PRO A 73 -2.05 15.73 -10.78
N LEU A 74 -1.47 15.12 -9.77
CA LEU A 74 -0.35 14.19 -9.93
C LEU A 74 -0.79 12.88 -10.59
N PHE A 75 -2.08 12.54 -10.50
CA PHE A 75 -2.62 11.28 -11.00
C PHE A 75 -3.82 11.52 -11.92
N LYS A 76 -4.10 10.57 -12.80
CA LYS A 76 -5.19 10.61 -13.77
C LYS A 76 -5.93 9.28 -13.81
N SER A 77 -7.17 9.32 -14.29
CA SER A 77 -7.96 8.12 -14.59
C SER A 77 -8.14 7.20 -13.38
N ILE A 78 -8.27 7.79 -12.18
CA ILE A 78 -8.48 7.04 -10.95
C ILE A 78 -9.97 6.75 -10.79
N ASP A 79 -10.30 5.48 -10.54
CA ASP A 79 -11.66 5.04 -10.26
C ASP A 79 -11.64 4.12 -9.03
N PHE A 80 -12.25 4.59 -7.94
CA PHE A 80 -12.41 3.84 -6.70
C PHE A 80 -13.83 3.27 -6.52
N SER A 81 -14.67 3.30 -7.56
CA SER A 81 -16.08 2.90 -7.45
C SER A 81 -16.29 1.44 -7.06
N GLN A 82 -15.31 0.58 -7.36
CA GLN A 82 -15.36 -0.85 -7.02
C GLN A 82 -14.74 -1.19 -5.67
N THR A 83 -14.23 -0.19 -4.96
CA THR A 83 -13.54 -0.43 -3.69
C THR A 83 -14.52 -0.43 -2.53
N LYS A 84 -14.27 -1.30 -1.56
CA LYS A 84 -15.05 -1.38 -0.32
C LYS A 84 -14.17 -1.01 0.86
N VAL A 85 -14.75 -0.30 1.82
CA VAL A 85 -14.07 -0.03 3.08
C VAL A 85 -13.95 -1.35 3.84
N SER A 86 -12.74 -1.68 4.24
CA SER A 86 -12.46 -2.81 5.11
C SER A 86 -11.75 -2.32 6.37
N SER A 87 -11.94 -3.05 7.47
CA SER A 87 -11.26 -2.74 8.71
C SER A 87 -10.43 -3.94 9.14
N PRO A 88 -9.15 -3.79 9.42
CA PRO A 88 -8.37 -2.55 9.35
C PRO A 88 -7.98 -2.18 7.92
N LEU A 89 -7.66 -0.91 7.72
CA LEU A 89 -6.99 -0.44 6.52
C LEU A 89 -5.48 -0.54 6.69
N LEU A 90 -4.81 -1.05 5.71
CA LEU A 90 -3.34 -1.04 5.66
C LEU A 90 -2.87 0.21 4.93
N TYR A 91 -1.72 0.74 5.31
CA TYR A 91 -1.16 1.90 4.64
C TYR A 91 0.36 1.88 4.61
N ILE A 92 0.92 2.56 3.61
CA ILE A 92 2.35 2.78 3.47
C ILE A 92 2.56 4.20 2.94
N ARG A 93 3.60 4.86 3.36
CA ARG A 93 3.94 6.19 2.86
C ARG A 93 5.05 6.06 1.84
N MET A 94 4.80 6.60 0.65
CA MET A 94 5.80 6.71 -0.42
C MET A 94 6.44 8.09 -0.34
N ARG A 95 7.76 8.15 -0.27
CA ARG A 95 8.51 9.38 -0.41
C ARG A 95 9.05 9.51 -1.82
N TYR A 96 8.92 10.70 -2.39
CA TYR A 96 9.37 10.95 -3.74
C TYR A 96 9.93 12.36 -3.87
N GLN A 97 10.74 12.57 -4.88
CA GLN A 97 11.34 13.86 -5.17
C GLN A 97 10.74 14.43 -6.45
N LYS A 98 10.30 15.68 -6.40
CA LYS A 98 9.84 16.43 -7.56
C LYS A 98 10.61 17.74 -7.59
N ASP A 99 11.38 17.96 -8.65
CA ASP A 99 12.33 19.08 -8.75
C ASP A 99 13.33 18.99 -7.57
N THR A 100 13.35 20.02 -6.72
CA THR A 100 14.22 20.03 -5.53
C THR A 100 13.45 19.69 -4.24
N LEU A 101 12.15 19.37 -4.35
CA LEU A 101 11.29 19.15 -3.19
C LEU A 101 11.18 17.67 -2.86
N GLN A 102 11.31 17.36 -1.56
CA GLN A 102 11.03 16.04 -1.02
C GLN A 102 9.57 16.01 -0.57
N LEU A 103 8.77 15.14 -1.19
CA LEU A 103 7.33 15.05 -0.97
C LEU A 103 6.96 13.63 -0.54
N SER A 104 5.73 13.46 -0.06
CA SER A 104 5.24 12.14 0.30
C SER A 104 3.75 11.99 0.00
N LYS A 105 3.34 10.75 -0.24
CA LYS A 105 1.94 10.33 -0.38
C LYS A 105 1.71 9.10 0.46
N THR A 106 0.59 9.04 1.16
CA THR A 106 0.18 7.87 1.94
C THR A 106 -0.86 7.10 1.14
N PHE A 107 -0.56 5.83 0.86
CA PHE A 107 -1.44 4.93 0.11
C PHE A 107 -2.11 3.96 1.06
N TYR A 108 -3.42 3.79 0.90
CA TYR A 108 -4.25 2.91 1.71
C TYR A 108 -4.68 1.71 0.88
N PHE A 109 -4.68 0.55 1.52
CA PHE A 109 -5.02 -0.73 0.90
C PHE A 109 -6.13 -1.41 1.67
N ASP A 110 -6.85 -2.31 0.99
CA ASP A 110 -7.71 -3.27 1.66
C ASP A 110 -6.87 -4.21 2.55
N LYS A 111 -7.52 -4.86 3.50
CA LYS A 111 -6.85 -5.75 4.47
C LYS A 111 -6.10 -6.92 3.81
N ASP A 112 -6.51 -7.31 2.62
CA ASP A 112 -5.93 -8.43 1.88
C ASP A 112 -4.83 -8.01 0.90
N LEU A 113 -4.49 -6.71 0.85
CA LEU A 113 -3.47 -6.14 -0.05
C LEU A 113 -3.71 -6.51 -1.52
N THR A 114 -4.93 -6.31 -1.98
CA THR A 114 -5.29 -6.59 -3.38
C THR A 114 -5.23 -5.34 -4.25
N ALA A 115 -5.45 -4.15 -3.68
CA ALA A 115 -5.49 -2.91 -4.45
C ALA A 115 -5.23 -1.69 -3.57
N VAL A 116 -4.76 -0.60 -4.20
CA VAL A 116 -4.80 0.74 -3.63
C VAL A 116 -6.25 1.21 -3.66
N ILE A 117 -6.80 1.57 -2.50
CA ILE A 117 -8.21 1.95 -2.39
C ILE A 117 -8.41 3.43 -2.03
N ALA A 118 -7.36 4.12 -1.63
CA ALA A 118 -7.34 5.56 -1.39
C ALA A 118 -5.91 6.03 -1.25
N PHE A 119 -5.71 7.34 -1.32
CA PHE A 119 -4.43 7.95 -0.95
C PHE A 119 -4.65 9.41 -0.53
N LYS A 120 -3.66 9.97 0.13
CA LYS A 120 -3.61 11.39 0.49
C LYS A 120 -2.21 11.96 0.48
#